data_64fde07a37d086f190216c4229c0a9a7
#
_entry.id   64fde07a37d086f190216c4229c0a9a7
#
_cell.length_a   1.000
_cell.length_b   1.000
_cell.length_c   1.000
_cell.angle_alpha   90.00
_cell.angle_beta   90.00
_cell.angle_gamma   90.00
#
_symmetry.space_group_name_H-M   'P 1'
#
loop_
_entity.id
_entity.type
_entity.pdbx_description
1 polymer ?
#
loop_
_entity_poly.entity_id
_entity_poly.type
_entity_poly.pdbx_seq_one_letter_code
_entity_poly.pdbx_strand_id
1 'polypeptide(L)'
;LFPPETEHARVTGNNASTWSPSQNDWYETAKLNYGYDFTTYARAYPHAAQPDAPVPDTWVKMDAILAHWQSLGVDGFRCDMAHMVPPEFWAWAIARARQRQSGVMFIAEAYNNDPMKVEGGYELIAHFKNVMIELLNAGFDAVYDDPAYKAIKNIYDGPGWANNLDAALGVRDGSVQPDYVFQNSLRYAENHDEVRIASEGNWGGIGMDAGRAVSGILFGISRGPVLLYSGQEVGEPADGAEGFSDDNGRTSIFDYWSMPEFTKWVNGHKYDGGKLSPQQKSLREFYGRLLKLCGEPAFRDGEFFPLNGANIHNEQFGRIPGEGASGHWLYAYIRADARSGSRYLVVANLHRSETFRDVRVHLTDSAKPPRSQTNLVHSAM
;
A
#
# COMPACT_ATOMS: atom_id res chain seq x y z
N LEU A 1 15.29 2.94 -29.08
CA LEU A 1 16.28 2.47 -30.02
C LEU A 1 16.05 3.14 -31.35
N PHE A 2 17.08 3.81 -31.85
CA PHE A 2 16.96 4.61 -33.07
C PHE A 2 17.78 3.96 -34.20
N PRO A 3 17.18 3.74 -35.37
CA PRO A 3 17.99 3.39 -36.54
C PRO A 3 18.97 4.55 -36.84
N PRO A 4 20.25 4.29 -37.06
CA PRO A 4 20.91 3.01 -37.35
C PRO A 4 21.69 2.41 -36.16
N GLU A 5 21.15 2.41 -34.94
CA GLU A 5 21.85 1.81 -33.80
C GLU A 5 22.16 0.32 -34.09
N THR A 6 23.40 -0.07 -33.86
CA THR A 6 23.88 -1.44 -34.04
C THR A 6 24.02 -2.20 -32.71
N GLU A 7 23.97 -1.46 -31.61
CA GLU A 7 24.05 -1.99 -30.24
C GLU A 7 22.94 -1.41 -29.39
N HIS A 8 22.58 -2.11 -28.31
CA HIS A 8 21.63 -1.61 -27.33
C HIS A 8 22.25 -0.43 -26.57
N ALA A 9 21.93 0.79 -27.01
CA ALA A 9 22.50 2.01 -26.42
C ALA A 9 21.77 2.44 -25.13
N ARG A 10 20.55 1.92 -24.87
CA ARG A 10 19.77 2.27 -23.69
C ARG A 10 18.87 1.12 -23.26
N VAL A 11 18.46 1.21 -21.99
CA VAL A 11 17.43 0.41 -21.37
C VAL A 11 16.26 1.35 -21.07
N THR A 12 15.02 0.90 -21.22
CA THR A 12 13.84 1.69 -20.89
C THR A 12 13.70 1.91 -19.37
N GLY A 13 12.86 2.83 -18.95
CA GLY A 13 12.63 3.13 -17.53
C GLY A 13 12.22 1.90 -16.71
N ASN A 14 11.46 0.98 -17.31
CA ASN A 14 11.06 -0.29 -16.71
C ASN A 14 11.98 -1.49 -17.03
N ASN A 15 13.25 -1.21 -17.34
CA ASN A 15 14.33 -2.19 -17.52
C ASN A 15 14.27 -3.05 -18.80
N ALA A 16 13.44 -2.72 -19.78
CA ALA A 16 13.44 -3.44 -21.06
C ALA A 16 14.67 -3.07 -21.90
N SER A 17 15.44 -4.08 -22.30
CA SER A 17 16.68 -3.97 -23.10
C SER A 17 16.52 -4.60 -24.49
N THR A 18 15.38 -4.45 -25.11
CA THR A 18 15.06 -5.00 -26.44
C THR A 18 15.21 -3.98 -27.54
N TRP A 19 15.51 -4.45 -28.78
CA TRP A 19 15.51 -3.63 -30.00
C TRP A 19 14.12 -3.17 -30.45
N SER A 20 13.08 -3.84 -29.97
CA SER A 20 11.68 -3.56 -30.32
C SER A 20 10.85 -3.48 -29.06
N PRO A 21 11.03 -2.44 -28.22
CA PRO A 21 10.21 -2.28 -27.03
C PRO A 21 8.76 -2.10 -27.42
N SER A 22 7.88 -2.74 -26.68
CA SER A 22 6.43 -2.58 -26.79
C SER A 22 5.97 -1.27 -26.15
N GLN A 23 4.73 -0.90 -26.34
CA GLN A 23 4.10 0.23 -25.67
C GLN A 23 4.13 0.11 -24.13
N ASN A 24 4.12 -1.11 -23.63
CA ASN A 24 4.18 -1.40 -22.18
C ASN A 24 5.62 -1.33 -21.62
N ASP A 25 6.63 -1.19 -22.48
CA ASP A 25 8.04 -1.16 -22.07
C ASP A 25 8.56 0.28 -21.86
N TRP A 26 7.68 1.25 -21.70
CA TRP A 26 8.03 2.66 -21.51
C TRP A 26 9.07 3.15 -22.53
N TYR A 27 8.85 2.81 -23.81
CA TYR A 27 9.79 2.97 -24.91
C TYR A 27 10.30 4.41 -25.10
N GLU A 28 9.57 5.40 -24.61
CA GLU A 28 9.93 6.83 -24.65
C GLU A 28 10.92 7.24 -23.55
N THR A 29 11.19 6.34 -22.59
CA THR A 29 12.07 6.62 -21.45
C THR A 29 13.46 6.00 -21.62
N ALA A 30 14.41 6.47 -20.82
CA ALA A 30 15.73 5.86 -20.69
C ALA A 30 16.09 5.66 -19.22
N LYS A 31 16.49 4.45 -18.86
CA LYS A 31 16.97 4.12 -17.52
C LYS A 31 18.23 4.88 -17.19
N LEU A 32 18.30 5.46 -16.01
CA LEU A 32 19.55 6.00 -15.49
C LEU A 32 20.51 4.85 -15.15
N ASN A 33 21.77 5.04 -15.50
CA ASN A 33 22.78 4.02 -15.25
C ASN A 33 23.25 4.03 -13.78
N TYR A 34 22.68 3.12 -12.99
CA TYR A 34 23.12 2.88 -11.61
C TYR A 34 24.30 1.91 -11.49
N GLY A 35 24.94 1.54 -12.61
CA GLY A 35 26.05 0.58 -12.64
C GLY A 35 25.63 -0.87 -12.78
N TYR A 36 24.35 -1.14 -13.08
CA TYR A 36 23.82 -2.47 -13.37
C TYR A 36 23.61 -2.62 -14.87
N ASP A 37 24.22 -3.64 -15.46
CA ASP A 37 24.06 -3.98 -16.87
C ASP A 37 22.94 -4.99 -17.06
N PHE A 38 21.82 -4.56 -17.60
CA PHE A 38 20.63 -5.39 -17.83
C PHE A 38 20.78 -6.43 -18.94
N THR A 39 21.87 -6.37 -19.71
CA THR A 39 22.15 -7.34 -20.79
C THR A 39 23.07 -8.47 -20.34
N THR A 40 24.01 -8.17 -19.46
CA THR A 40 25.01 -9.11 -18.94
C THR A 40 24.83 -9.46 -17.47
N TYR A 41 23.94 -8.73 -16.76
CA TYR A 41 23.73 -8.80 -15.32
C TYR A 41 24.97 -8.42 -14.49
N ALA A 42 25.94 -7.76 -15.12
CA ALA A 42 27.14 -7.31 -14.44
C ALA A 42 26.85 -6.12 -13.52
N ARG A 43 27.56 -6.09 -12.40
CA ARG A 43 27.48 -5.04 -11.38
C ARG A 43 28.79 -4.25 -11.35
N ALA A 44 28.72 -2.97 -11.68
CA ALA A 44 29.85 -2.04 -11.63
C ALA A 44 29.63 -0.98 -10.52
N TYR A 45 29.41 -1.45 -9.29
CA TYR A 45 29.21 -0.63 -8.10
C TYR A 45 29.61 -1.40 -6.83
N PRO A 46 29.80 -0.73 -5.67
CA PRO A 46 30.12 -1.41 -4.41
C PRO A 46 29.02 -2.38 -3.97
N HIS A 47 29.36 -3.64 -3.78
CA HIS A 47 28.48 -4.70 -3.28
C HIS A 47 29.27 -5.73 -2.49
N ALA A 48 28.61 -6.68 -1.85
CA ALA A 48 29.24 -7.62 -0.91
C ALA A 48 30.44 -8.39 -1.47
N ALA A 49 30.44 -8.73 -2.76
CA ALA A 49 31.57 -9.44 -3.40
C ALA A 49 32.67 -8.49 -3.90
N GLN A 50 32.40 -7.21 -4.05
CA GLN A 50 33.33 -6.18 -4.51
C GLN A 50 33.07 -4.86 -3.75
N PRO A 51 33.38 -4.79 -2.46
CA PRO A 51 33.08 -3.61 -1.64
C PRO A 51 33.87 -2.36 -2.05
N ASP A 52 35.03 -2.54 -2.67
CA ASP A 52 35.93 -1.46 -3.13
C ASP A 52 35.66 -1.02 -4.59
N ALA A 53 34.59 -1.54 -5.22
CA ALA A 53 34.22 -1.07 -6.57
C ALA A 53 33.92 0.44 -6.55
N PRO A 54 34.23 1.17 -7.62
CA PRO A 54 33.96 2.61 -7.69
C PRO A 54 32.47 2.91 -7.58
N VAL A 55 32.14 3.96 -6.85
CA VAL A 55 30.76 4.46 -6.77
C VAL A 55 30.38 5.08 -8.12
N PRO A 56 29.28 4.66 -8.77
CA PRO A 56 28.84 5.24 -10.02
C PRO A 56 28.54 6.74 -9.91
N ASP A 57 28.82 7.51 -10.95
CA ASP A 57 28.55 8.95 -11.01
C ASP A 57 27.06 9.27 -10.78
N THR A 58 26.16 8.42 -11.29
CA THR A 58 24.72 8.54 -11.02
C THR A 58 24.41 8.55 -9.53
N TRP A 59 25.05 7.69 -8.72
CA TRP A 59 24.84 7.66 -7.25
C TRP A 59 25.22 8.98 -6.60
N VAL A 60 26.37 9.55 -7.01
CA VAL A 60 26.87 10.83 -6.49
C VAL A 60 25.90 11.97 -6.84
N LYS A 61 25.38 11.97 -8.07
CA LYS A 61 24.40 12.97 -8.53
C LYS A 61 23.08 12.86 -7.78
N MET A 62 22.58 11.64 -7.57
CA MET A 62 21.34 11.42 -6.83
C MET A 62 21.49 11.80 -5.36
N ASP A 63 22.65 11.51 -4.72
CA ASP A 63 22.93 11.98 -3.36
C ASP A 63 22.97 13.52 -3.27
N ALA A 64 23.51 14.19 -4.29
CA ALA A 64 23.50 15.64 -4.35
C ALA A 64 22.07 16.21 -4.46
N ILE A 65 21.18 15.54 -5.21
CA ILE A 65 19.76 15.90 -5.30
C ILE A 65 19.08 15.75 -3.93
N LEU A 66 19.29 14.62 -3.23
CA LEU A 66 18.76 14.43 -1.89
C LEU A 66 19.27 15.51 -0.92
N ALA A 67 20.58 15.81 -0.96
CA ALA A 67 21.19 16.84 -0.12
C ALA A 67 20.60 18.23 -0.40
N HIS A 68 20.33 18.55 -1.66
CA HIS A 68 19.69 19.81 -2.04
C HIS A 68 18.32 19.95 -1.38
N TRP A 69 17.45 18.97 -1.52
CA TRP A 69 16.11 19.02 -0.93
C TRP A 69 16.13 19.00 0.60
N GLN A 70 17.04 18.26 1.21
CA GLN A 70 17.25 18.31 2.66
C GLN A 70 17.66 19.72 3.12
N SER A 71 18.50 20.42 2.34
CA SER A 71 18.89 21.80 2.66
C SER A 71 17.73 22.80 2.63
N LEU A 72 16.65 22.47 1.91
CA LEU A 72 15.40 23.23 1.86
C LEU A 72 14.39 22.82 2.95
N GLY A 73 14.74 21.85 3.81
CA GLY A 73 13.93 21.45 4.95
C GLY A 73 12.92 20.33 4.67
N VAL A 74 13.14 19.52 3.65
CA VAL A 74 12.31 18.34 3.37
C VAL A 74 12.56 17.26 4.42
N ASP A 75 11.48 16.72 5.01
CA ASP A 75 11.54 15.73 6.10
C ASP A 75 11.66 14.29 5.62
N GLY A 76 11.40 14.02 4.34
CA GLY A 76 11.47 12.67 3.77
C GLY A 76 11.25 12.61 2.28
N PHE A 77 11.40 11.41 1.73
CA PHE A 77 11.31 11.13 0.31
C PHE A 77 10.45 9.89 0.05
N ARG A 78 9.51 10.00 -0.86
CA ARG A 78 8.89 8.85 -1.53
C ARG A 78 9.72 8.52 -2.75
N CYS A 79 10.21 7.30 -2.84
CA CYS A 79 11.07 6.83 -3.91
C CYS A 79 10.25 5.99 -4.88
N ASP A 80 10.07 6.57 -6.06
CA ASP A 80 9.34 5.97 -7.18
C ASP A 80 10.04 4.70 -7.66
N MET A 81 9.27 3.64 -7.94
CA MET A 81 9.76 2.37 -8.49
C MET A 81 11.06 1.88 -7.83
N ALA A 82 11.14 1.99 -6.50
CA ALA A 82 12.37 1.73 -5.75
C ALA A 82 12.92 0.31 -5.96
N HIS A 83 12.07 -0.65 -6.23
CA HIS A 83 12.44 -2.04 -6.53
C HIS A 83 13.15 -2.24 -7.87
N MET A 84 13.14 -1.23 -8.75
CA MET A 84 13.84 -1.24 -10.03
C MET A 84 15.22 -0.55 -9.97
N VAL A 85 15.68 -0.19 -8.79
CA VAL A 85 16.99 0.44 -8.53
C VAL A 85 17.78 -0.47 -7.60
N PRO A 86 19.12 -0.60 -7.74
CA PRO A 86 19.90 -1.48 -6.89
C PRO A 86 19.70 -1.18 -5.40
N PRO A 87 19.39 -2.19 -4.56
CA PRO A 87 19.22 -1.98 -3.13
C PRO A 87 20.52 -1.49 -2.45
N GLU A 88 21.67 -1.81 -3.02
CA GLU A 88 22.94 -1.27 -2.57
C GLU A 88 23.05 0.25 -2.75
N PHE A 89 22.49 0.79 -3.83
CA PHE A 89 22.35 2.25 -3.99
C PHE A 89 21.50 2.84 -2.87
N TRP A 90 20.34 2.25 -2.58
CA TRP A 90 19.48 2.73 -1.51
C TRP A 90 20.18 2.70 -0.15
N ALA A 91 20.84 1.60 0.18
CA ALA A 91 21.60 1.49 1.42
C ALA A 91 22.67 2.60 1.54
N TRP A 92 23.39 2.85 0.46
CA TRP A 92 24.41 3.89 0.40
C TRP A 92 23.80 5.30 0.50
N ALA A 93 22.76 5.61 -0.27
CA ALA A 93 22.18 6.94 -0.36
C ALA A 93 21.43 7.31 0.93
N ILE A 94 20.63 6.37 1.49
CA ILE A 94 19.88 6.57 2.73
C ILE A 94 20.83 6.80 3.92
N ALA A 95 21.92 6.01 4.01
CA ALA A 95 22.91 6.20 5.06
C ALA A 95 23.52 7.61 5.02
N ARG A 96 23.86 8.11 3.84
CA ARG A 96 24.40 9.47 3.64
C ARG A 96 23.36 10.55 3.95
N ALA A 97 22.11 10.37 3.52
CA ALA A 97 21.04 11.29 3.83
C ALA A 97 20.81 11.41 5.34
N ARG A 98 20.84 10.27 6.07
CA ARG A 98 20.73 10.24 7.54
C ARG A 98 21.94 10.81 8.28
N GLN A 99 23.13 10.77 7.70
CA GLN A 99 24.29 11.48 8.25
C GLN A 99 24.08 13.00 8.23
N ARG A 100 23.39 13.54 7.22
CA ARG A 100 23.04 14.96 7.12
C ARG A 100 21.86 15.35 8.01
N GLN A 101 20.86 14.46 8.08
CA GLN A 101 19.62 14.69 8.83
C GLN A 101 19.10 13.35 9.37
N SER A 102 19.36 13.06 10.64
CA SER A 102 19.10 11.74 11.25
C SER A 102 17.64 11.31 11.24
N GLY A 103 16.69 12.25 11.20
CA GLY A 103 15.25 11.98 11.18
C GLY A 103 14.63 11.91 9.79
N VAL A 104 15.42 11.98 8.69
CA VAL A 104 14.88 11.91 7.34
C VAL A 104 14.25 10.55 7.07
N MET A 105 13.03 10.55 6.53
CA MET A 105 12.27 9.33 6.24
C MET A 105 12.34 8.95 4.76
N PHE A 106 12.32 7.65 4.49
CA PHE A 106 12.28 7.11 3.13
C PHE A 106 11.14 6.12 2.99
N ILE A 107 10.27 6.34 2.01
CA ILE A 107 9.15 5.47 1.66
C ILE A 107 9.42 4.89 0.27
N ALA A 108 9.44 3.56 0.17
CA ALA A 108 9.63 2.87 -1.11
C ALA A 108 8.30 2.57 -1.77
N GLU A 109 8.14 2.99 -3.00
CA GLU A 109 7.15 2.39 -3.86
C GLU A 109 7.70 1.07 -4.39
N ALA A 110 6.94 -0.01 -4.20
CA ALA A 110 7.28 -1.33 -4.68
C ALA A 110 6.02 -2.10 -5.04
N TYR A 111 6.04 -2.66 -6.23
CA TYR A 111 5.04 -3.57 -6.73
C TYR A 111 5.69 -4.92 -7.05
N ASN A 112 4.90 -5.99 -7.21
CA ASN A 112 5.37 -7.34 -7.54
C ASN A 112 6.38 -7.89 -6.52
N ASN A 113 5.86 -8.52 -5.48
CA ASN A 113 6.66 -9.31 -4.55
C ASN A 113 6.98 -10.72 -5.09
N ASP A 114 6.58 -11.04 -6.32
CA ASP A 114 6.91 -12.29 -6.96
C ASP A 114 8.40 -12.32 -7.37
N PRO A 115 9.06 -13.48 -7.19
CA PRO A 115 10.41 -13.64 -7.71
C PRO A 115 10.40 -13.43 -9.20
N MET A 116 11.41 -12.72 -9.69
CA MET A 116 11.66 -12.35 -11.07
C MET A 116 10.97 -13.24 -12.08
N LYS A 117 10.00 -12.71 -12.80
CA LYS A 117 9.64 -13.24 -14.11
C LYS A 117 10.58 -12.64 -15.14
N VAL A 118 11.58 -13.42 -15.55
CA VAL A 118 12.43 -13.11 -16.71
C VAL A 118 11.63 -13.36 -18.00
N GLU A 119 10.39 -12.93 -18.06
CA GLU A 119 9.61 -12.95 -19.29
C GLU A 119 9.05 -11.55 -19.51
N GLY A 120 9.55 -10.88 -20.52
CA GLY A 120 9.05 -9.58 -20.94
C GLY A 120 9.78 -8.36 -20.39
N GLY A 121 11.05 -8.45 -19.99
CA GLY A 121 11.89 -7.29 -19.72
C GLY A 121 11.80 -6.71 -18.31
N TYR A 122 11.09 -7.36 -17.40
CA TYR A 122 11.06 -6.96 -15.98
C TYR A 122 12.09 -7.73 -15.17
N GLU A 123 13.32 -7.29 -15.18
CA GLU A 123 14.28 -7.68 -14.16
C GLU A 123 14.22 -6.71 -13.00
N LEU A 124 13.70 -7.21 -11.89
CA LEU A 124 13.94 -6.59 -10.60
C LEU A 124 15.42 -6.76 -10.28
N ILE A 125 16.11 -5.69 -9.96
CA ILE A 125 17.49 -5.77 -9.45
C ILE A 125 17.49 -6.39 -8.05
N ALA A 126 16.35 -6.33 -7.37
CA ALA A 126 16.08 -7.04 -6.13
C ALA A 126 16.04 -8.56 -6.36
N HIS A 127 17.04 -9.29 -5.84
CA HIS A 127 17.23 -10.73 -6.07
C HIS A 127 16.48 -11.63 -5.10
N PHE A 128 15.69 -11.06 -4.19
CA PHE A 128 15.07 -11.81 -3.11
C PHE A 128 13.60 -12.15 -3.37
N LYS A 129 13.15 -13.20 -2.72
CA LYS A 129 11.75 -13.66 -2.77
C LYS A 129 10.73 -12.65 -2.19
N ASN A 130 11.20 -11.58 -1.57
CA ASN A 130 10.36 -10.57 -0.99
C ASN A 130 11.01 -9.18 -1.09
N VAL A 131 10.57 -8.42 -2.08
CA VAL A 131 11.05 -7.06 -2.37
C VAL A 131 10.87 -6.12 -1.17
N MET A 132 9.80 -6.26 -0.40
CA MET A 132 9.58 -5.42 0.79
C MET A 132 10.69 -5.61 1.83
N ILE A 133 11.07 -6.87 2.10
CA ILE A 133 12.17 -7.20 3.04
C ILE A 133 13.48 -6.56 2.56
N GLU A 134 13.77 -6.67 1.29
CA GLU A 134 15.02 -6.16 0.74
C GLU A 134 15.13 -4.64 0.83
N LEU A 135 14.08 -3.92 0.49
CA LEU A 135 14.03 -2.47 0.58
C LEU A 135 14.09 -1.98 2.04
N LEU A 136 13.37 -2.63 2.95
CA LEU A 136 13.48 -2.32 4.38
C LEU A 136 14.90 -2.57 4.91
N ASN A 137 15.55 -3.68 4.49
CA ASN A 137 16.96 -3.96 4.84
C ASN A 137 17.94 -2.95 4.24
N ALA A 138 17.60 -2.36 3.08
CA ALA A 138 18.37 -1.26 2.48
C ALA A 138 18.20 0.07 3.24
N GLY A 139 17.27 0.14 4.18
CA GLY A 139 17.11 1.28 5.08
C GLY A 139 15.83 2.10 4.89
N PHE A 140 14.90 1.68 4.05
CA PHE A 140 13.59 2.34 3.97
C PHE A 140 12.83 2.21 5.29
N ASP A 141 12.09 3.26 5.65
CA ASP A 141 11.23 3.28 6.84
C ASP A 141 9.87 2.64 6.58
N ALA A 142 9.42 2.68 5.33
CA ALA A 142 8.18 2.04 4.91
C ALA A 142 8.24 1.62 3.44
N VAL A 143 7.44 0.59 3.11
CA VAL A 143 7.28 0.06 1.75
C VAL A 143 5.79 -0.09 1.45
N TYR A 144 5.36 0.19 0.23
CA TYR A 144 3.99 0.00 -0.23
C TYR A 144 3.54 -1.45 -0.03
N ASP A 145 2.33 -1.63 0.54
CA ASP A 145 1.72 -2.95 0.77
C ASP A 145 0.79 -3.34 -0.40
N ASP A 146 1.37 -3.55 -1.56
CA ASP A 146 0.67 -4.02 -2.75
C ASP A 146 -0.04 -5.39 -2.54
N PRO A 147 0.55 -6.38 -1.83
CA PRO A 147 -0.16 -7.63 -1.56
C PRO A 147 -1.48 -7.45 -0.81
N ALA A 148 -1.51 -6.59 0.21
CA ALA A 148 -2.74 -6.34 0.97
C ALA A 148 -3.79 -5.59 0.11
N TYR A 149 -3.35 -4.60 -0.68
CA TYR A 149 -4.23 -3.91 -1.64
C TYR A 149 -4.85 -4.88 -2.64
N LYS A 150 -4.05 -5.72 -3.31
CA LYS A 150 -4.53 -6.71 -4.27
C LYS A 150 -5.47 -7.73 -3.65
N ALA A 151 -5.16 -8.20 -2.45
CA ALA A 151 -5.99 -9.19 -1.77
C ALA A 151 -7.37 -8.62 -1.43
N ILE A 152 -7.46 -7.39 -0.89
CA ILE A 152 -8.75 -6.80 -0.55
C ILE A 152 -9.56 -6.42 -1.79
N LYS A 153 -8.89 -5.92 -2.84
CA LYS A 153 -9.55 -5.63 -4.12
C LYS A 153 -10.12 -6.89 -4.77
N ASN A 154 -9.41 -8.01 -4.70
CA ASN A 154 -9.85 -9.30 -5.25
C ASN A 154 -11.11 -9.88 -4.56
N ILE A 155 -11.46 -9.42 -3.35
CA ILE A 155 -12.74 -9.78 -2.70
C ILE A 155 -13.92 -9.19 -3.48
N TYR A 156 -13.73 -8.02 -4.09
CA TYR A 156 -14.78 -7.34 -4.84
C TYR A 156 -14.76 -7.67 -6.33
N ASP A 157 -13.59 -7.72 -6.94
CA ASP A 157 -13.45 -7.80 -8.41
C ASP A 157 -13.08 -9.23 -8.89
N GLY A 158 -12.88 -10.17 -7.96
CA GLY A 158 -12.48 -11.53 -8.24
C GLY A 158 -13.14 -12.56 -7.31
N PRO A 159 -12.56 -13.75 -7.20
CA PRO A 159 -13.04 -14.83 -6.34
C PRO A 159 -12.48 -14.78 -4.91
N GLY A 160 -11.88 -13.67 -4.49
CA GLY A 160 -11.23 -13.54 -3.19
C GLY A 160 -12.21 -13.61 -2.03
N TRP A 161 -11.71 -14.06 -0.88
CA TRP A 161 -12.40 -14.09 0.40
C TRP A 161 -11.67 -13.20 1.40
N ALA A 162 -12.37 -12.66 2.39
CA ALA A 162 -11.73 -11.90 3.46
C ALA A 162 -10.66 -12.73 4.21
N ASN A 163 -10.82 -14.05 4.29
CA ASN A 163 -9.81 -14.97 4.81
C ASN A 163 -8.47 -14.91 4.07
N ASN A 164 -8.46 -14.51 2.79
CA ASN A 164 -7.23 -14.41 2.01
C ASN A 164 -6.34 -13.26 2.46
N LEU A 165 -6.89 -12.27 3.19
CA LEU A 165 -6.11 -11.18 3.75
C LEU A 165 -5.03 -11.67 4.72
N ASP A 166 -5.31 -12.68 5.53
CA ASP A 166 -4.33 -13.23 6.46
C ASP A 166 -3.06 -13.72 5.74
N ALA A 167 -3.22 -14.38 4.59
CA ALA A 167 -2.07 -14.82 3.79
C ALA A 167 -1.32 -13.63 3.15
N ALA A 168 -2.04 -12.63 2.64
CA ALA A 168 -1.45 -11.43 2.04
C ALA A 168 -0.70 -10.58 3.07
N LEU A 169 -1.20 -10.52 4.30
CA LEU A 169 -0.54 -9.86 5.43
C LEU A 169 0.61 -10.69 6.00
N GLY A 170 0.87 -11.89 5.45
CA GLY A 170 1.89 -12.80 5.96
C GLY A 170 1.52 -13.51 7.26
N VAL A 171 0.25 -13.50 7.61
CA VAL A 171 -0.26 -14.29 8.73
C VAL A 171 -0.38 -15.75 8.25
N ARG A 172 0.49 -16.61 8.73
CA ARG A 172 0.45 -18.05 8.46
C ARG A 172 0.43 -18.78 9.80
N ASP A 173 -0.53 -19.64 10.00
CA ASP A 173 -0.59 -20.55 11.18
C ASP A 173 -0.34 -19.84 12.51
N GLY A 174 -0.82 -18.60 12.65
CA GLY A 174 -0.60 -17.76 13.83
C GLY A 174 0.73 -17.03 13.88
N SER A 175 1.59 -17.17 12.85
CA SER A 175 2.79 -16.34 12.69
C SER A 175 2.52 -15.20 11.72
N VAL A 176 2.75 -13.98 12.16
CA VAL A 176 2.81 -12.81 11.28
C VAL A 176 4.14 -12.86 10.53
N GLN A 177 4.22 -12.33 9.32
CA GLN A 177 5.49 -11.98 8.64
C GLN A 177 6.46 -11.36 9.64
N PRO A 178 7.79 -11.40 9.41
CA PRO A 178 8.70 -10.73 10.31
C PRO A 178 8.07 -9.41 10.74
N ASP A 179 7.84 -9.24 12.04
CA ASP A 179 7.02 -8.16 12.61
C ASP A 179 7.41 -6.79 12.04
N TYR A 180 8.71 -6.60 11.73
CA TYR A 180 9.20 -5.37 11.14
C TYR A 180 8.64 -5.08 9.74
N VAL A 181 8.37 -6.11 8.89
CA VAL A 181 7.77 -5.92 7.56
C VAL A 181 6.31 -5.48 7.73
N PHE A 182 5.57 -6.24 8.57
CA PHE A 182 4.17 -5.96 8.84
C PHE A 182 3.96 -4.55 9.41
N GLN A 183 4.86 -4.10 10.30
CA GLN A 183 4.76 -2.79 10.95
C GLN A 183 5.30 -1.63 10.11
N ASN A 184 6.10 -1.91 9.07
CA ASN A 184 6.65 -0.90 8.17
C ASN A 184 6.03 -0.95 6.77
N SER A 185 4.87 -1.58 6.64
CA SER A 185 4.07 -1.56 5.43
C SER A 185 3.20 -0.32 5.37
N LEU A 186 3.35 0.49 4.32
CA LEU A 186 2.44 1.59 4.01
C LEU A 186 1.21 1.05 3.33
N ARG A 187 0.05 1.18 3.98
CA ARG A 187 -1.22 0.65 3.50
C ARG A 187 -2.10 1.72 2.89
N TYR A 188 -2.73 1.36 1.79
CA TYR A 188 -3.61 2.23 1.02
C TYR A 188 -4.78 1.42 0.45
N ALA A 189 -5.89 2.12 0.22
CA ALA A 189 -7.05 1.56 -0.47
C ALA A 189 -7.11 2.02 -1.93
N GLU A 190 -6.50 3.15 -2.23
CA GLU A 190 -6.26 3.69 -3.56
C GLU A 190 -5.05 4.63 -3.53
N ASN A 191 -4.43 4.87 -4.67
CA ASN A 191 -3.38 5.85 -4.87
C ASN A 191 -3.45 6.40 -6.32
N HIS A 192 -2.47 7.20 -6.74
CA HIS A 192 -2.47 7.82 -8.07
C HIS A 192 -2.26 6.83 -9.24
N ASP A 193 -1.75 5.64 -8.97
CA ASP A 193 -1.54 4.58 -9.96
C ASP A 193 -2.66 3.53 -9.95
N GLU A 194 -3.50 3.54 -8.90
CA GLU A 194 -4.55 2.58 -8.70
C GLU A 194 -5.93 3.19 -8.97
N VAL A 195 -6.89 2.34 -9.33
CA VAL A 195 -8.25 2.77 -9.59
C VAL A 195 -8.93 3.27 -8.32
N ARG A 196 -9.75 4.30 -8.44
CA ARG A 196 -10.55 4.84 -7.34
C ARG A 196 -11.54 3.81 -6.82
N ILE A 197 -11.76 3.80 -5.49
CA ILE A 197 -12.79 2.96 -4.86
C ILE A 197 -14.18 3.29 -5.39
N ALA A 198 -14.45 4.57 -5.63
CA ALA A 198 -15.73 5.04 -6.10
C ALA A 198 -15.94 4.88 -7.60
N SER A 199 -14.94 4.40 -8.36
CA SER A 199 -15.05 4.18 -9.82
C SER A 199 -16.10 3.12 -10.14
N GLU A 200 -17.00 3.42 -11.05
CA GLU A 200 -18.21 2.63 -11.34
C GLU A 200 -17.91 1.19 -11.77
N GLY A 201 -16.86 0.96 -12.52
CA GLY A 201 -16.46 -0.37 -13.01
C GLY A 201 -15.59 -1.20 -12.05
N ASN A 202 -15.28 -0.69 -10.88
CA ASN A 202 -14.33 -1.28 -9.95
C ASN A 202 -14.94 -1.53 -8.57
N TRP A 203 -14.24 -2.28 -7.73
CA TRP A 203 -14.66 -2.56 -6.36
C TRP A 203 -16.08 -3.11 -6.25
N GLY A 204 -16.45 -3.95 -7.23
CA GLY A 204 -17.80 -4.56 -7.31
C GLY A 204 -18.92 -3.57 -7.55
N GLY A 205 -18.64 -2.35 -7.98
CA GLY A 205 -19.64 -1.32 -8.27
C GLY A 205 -20.37 -0.76 -7.03
N ILE A 206 -19.78 -0.90 -5.83
CA ILE A 206 -20.41 -0.40 -4.59
C ILE A 206 -20.35 1.12 -4.50
N GLY A 207 -19.35 1.72 -5.17
CA GLY A 207 -19.06 3.14 -5.05
C GLY A 207 -18.33 3.50 -3.76
N MET A 208 -18.38 4.75 -3.35
CA MET A 208 -17.57 5.30 -2.25
C MET A 208 -17.75 4.62 -0.89
N ASP A 209 -18.89 3.97 -0.64
CA ASP A 209 -19.15 3.31 0.65
C ASP A 209 -18.30 2.06 0.88
N ALA A 210 -17.76 1.43 -0.18
CA ALA A 210 -16.77 0.35 -0.05
C ALA A 210 -15.54 0.80 0.75
N GLY A 211 -15.15 2.06 0.63
CA GLY A 211 -14.02 2.66 1.32
C GLY A 211 -14.09 2.56 2.84
N ARG A 212 -15.29 2.47 3.43
CA ARG A 212 -15.46 2.36 4.89
C ARG A 212 -14.91 1.04 5.42
N ALA A 213 -15.36 -0.09 4.89
CA ALA A 213 -14.91 -1.41 5.33
C ALA A 213 -13.44 -1.66 4.94
N VAL A 214 -13.08 -1.32 3.70
CA VAL A 214 -11.71 -1.46 3.16
C VAL A 214 -10.70 -0.69 4.00
N SER A 215 -10.93 0.60 4.23
CA SER A 215 -10.01 1.43 5.01
C SER A 215 -10.06 1.09 6.51
N GLY A 216 -11.21 0.68 7.03
CA GLY A 216 -11.33 0.19 8.41
C GLY A 216 -10.44 -1.03 8.69
N ILE A 217 -10.22 -1.86 7.68
CA ILE A 217 -9.25 -2.96 7.75
C ILE A 217 -7.83 -2.41 7.55
N LEU A 218 -7.53 -1.89 6.35
CA LEU A 218 -6.16 -1.58 5.95
C LEU A 218 -5.48 -0.56 6.87
N PHE A 219 -6.21 0.42 7.40
CA PHE A 219 -5.64 1.45 8.27
C PHE A 219 -5.52 1.00 9.73
N GLY A 220 -6.28 -0.02 10.13
CA GLY A 220 -6.34 -0.46 11.53
C GLY A 220 -5.45 -1.65 11.89
N ILE A 221 -4.95 -2.41 10.93
CA ILE A 221 -4.31 -3.70 11.20
C ILE A 221 -2.88 -3.61 11.74
N SER A 222 -2.15 -2.52 11.51
CA SER A 222 -0.76 -2.38 11.99
C SER A 222 -0.45 -0.98 12.52
N ARG A 223 0.77 -0.80 12.97
CA ARG A 223 1.37 0.49 13.34
C ARG A 223 2.00 1.22 12.17
N GLY A 224 2.03 0.58 11.00
CA GLY A 224 2.61 1.13 9.78
C GLY A 224 1.87 2.38 9.29
N PRO A 225 2.51 3.17 8.45
CA PRO A 225 1.87 4.35 7.87
C PRO A 225 0.69 3.99 6.98
N VAL A 226 -0.25 4.92 6.85
CA VAL A 226 -1.40 4.80 5.97
C VAL A 226 -1.40 5.92 4.96
N LEU A 227 -1.81 5.63 3.73
CA LEU A 227 -1.98 6.60 2.68
C LEU A 227 -3.48 6.79 2.44
N LEU A 228 -3.98 7.98 2.71
CA LEU A 228 -5.30 8.45 2.30
C LEU A 228 -5.12 9.33 1.07
N TYR A 229 -5.54 8.84 -0.10
CA TYR A 229 -5.37 9.57 -1.34
C TYR A 229 -6.38 10.71 -1.45
N SER A 230 -5.93 11.89 -1.87
CA SER A 230 -6.78 13.09 -2.01
C SER A 230 -8.01 12.82 -2.85
N GLY A 231 -9.21 13.07 -2.30
CA GLY A 231 -10.49 12.78 -2.94
C GLY A 231 -11.12 11.47 -2.46
N GLN A 232 -10.38 10.52 -1.92
CA GLN A 232 -10.91 9.27 -1.36
C GLN A 232 -11.96 9.55 -0.27
N GLU A 233 -11.69 10.53 0.58
CA GLU A 233 -12.55 10.91 1.70
C GLU A 233 -13.86 11.58 1.29
N VAL A 234 -14.00 11.93 0.01
CA VAL A 234 -15.21 12.49 -0.58
C VAL A 234 -15.78 11.65 -1.71
N GLY A 235 -15.20 10.48 -1.97
CA GLY A 235 -15.67 9.54 -2.97
C GLY A 235 -15.45 9.99 -4.41
N GLU A 236 -14.22 10.43 -4.72
CA GLU A 236 -13.81 10.77 -6.09
C GLU A 236 -13.84 9.51 -6.98
N PRO A 237 -14.67 9.45 -8.06
CA PRO A 237 -14.82 8.25 -8.85
C PRO A 237 -13.83 8.13 -10.03
N ALA A 238 -13.22 9.22 -10.46
CA ALA A 238 -12.45 9.32 -11.70
C ALA A 238 -13.28 8.94 -12.94
N ASP A 239 -14.45 9.53 -13.06
CA ASP A 239 -15.34 9.30 -14.20
C ASP A 239 -14.85 10.06 -15.44
N GLY A 240 -14.91 9.40 -16.61
CA GLY A 240 -14.46 9.98 -17.87
C GLY A 240 -12.95 10.03 -18.02
N ALA A 241 -12.45 10.97 -18.79
CA ALA A 241 -11.03 11.09 -19.13
C ALA A 241 -10.23 11.88 -18.07
N GLU A 242 -10.41 11.59 -16.79
CA GLU A 242 -9.68 12.24 -15.70
C GLU A 242 -8.31 11.59 -15.44
N GLY A 243 -8.14 10.35 -15.87
CA GLY A 243 -6.97 9.54 -15.57
C GLY A 243 -5.75 9.81 -16.45
N PHE A 244 -4.80 8.90 -16.36
CA PHE A 244 -3.55 8.92 -17.15
C PHE A 244 -3.79 8.77 -18.66
N SER A 245 -4.75 7.95 -19.02
CA SER A 245 -5.13 7.68 -20.39
C SER A 245 -6.55 7.17 -20.41
N ASP A 246 -7.44 7.86 -21.04
CA ASP A 246 -8.84 7.52 -21.19
C ASP A 246 -9.57 7.29 -19.84
N ASP A 247 -10.78 6.77 -19.90
CA ASP A 247 -11.60 6.43 -18.74
C ASP A 247 -11.17 5.08 -18.15
N ASN A 248 -10.24 5.10 -17.22
CA ASN A 248 -9.65 3.91 -16.60
C ASN A 248 -9.83 3.85 -15.07
N GLY A 249 -10.65 4.72 -14.50
CA GLY A 249 -10.91 4.77 -13.07
C GLY A 249 -9.81 5.38 -12.21
N ARG A 250 -8.82 6.05 -12.84
CA ARG A 250 -7.72 6.78 -12.17
C ARG A 250 -7.84 8.27 -12.41
N THR A 251 -7.54 9.08 -11.39
CA THR A 251 -7.53 10.55 -11.51
C THR A 251 -6.18 11.08 -11.96
N SER A 252 -6.18 12.31 -12.51
CA SER A 252 -4.96 13.06 -12.80
C SER A 252 -4.08 13.23 -11.57
N ILE A 253 -2.78 13.12 -11.74
CA ILE A 253 -1.77 13.46 -10.73
C ILE A 253 -1.27 14.90 -10.84
N PHE A 254 -1.69 15.62 -11.87
CA PHE A 254 -1.12 16.95 -12.22
C PHE A 254 -1.96 18.09 -11.64
N ASP A 255 -3.26 17.88 -11.47
CA ASP A 255 -4.16 18.92 -11.01
C ASP A 255 -5.38 18.34 -10.26
N TYR A 256 -5.89 19.09 -9.28
CA TYR A 256 -7.07 18.69 -8.50
C TYR A 256 -8.38 19.21 -9.12
N TRP A 257 -8.31 20.19 -10.01
CA TRP A 257 -9.52 20.78 -10.60
C TRP A 257 -10.18 19.89 -11.64
N SER A 258 -9.49 18.88 -12.12
CA SER A 258 -10.08 17.80 -12.92
C SER A 258 -10.82 16.74 -12.08
N MET A 259 -10.76 16.82 -10.75
CA MET A 259 -11.47 15.93 -9.84
C MET A 259 -12.77 16.58 -9.34
N PRO A 260 -13.94 16.26 -9.94
CA PRO A 260 -15.18 17.00 -9.68
C PRO A 260 -15.69 16.87 -8.25
N GLU A 261 -15.55 15.71 -7.62
CA GLU A 261 -16.04 15.48 -6.25
C GLU A 261 -15.12 16.16 -5.23
N PHE A 262 -13.80 16.10 -5.45
CA PHE A 262 -12.84 16.82 -4.61
C PHE A 262 -13.00 18.34 -4.71
N THR A 263 -13.30 18.88 -5.89
CA THR A 263 -13.57 20.32 -6.06
C THR A 263 -14.80 20.79 -5.30
N LYS A 264 -15.76 19.92 -5.02
CA LYS A 264 -16.92 20.23 -4.14
C LYS A 264 -16.49 20.51 -2.71
N TRP A 265 -15.47 19.77 -2.22
CA TRP A 265 -14.86 20.06 -0.93
C TRP A 265 -14.06 21.36 -0.94
N VAL A 266 -13.30 21.63 -2.00
CA VAL A 266 -12.55 22.88 -2.17
C VAL A 266 -13.47 24.10 -2.17
N ASN A 267 -14.66 23.98 -2.73
CA ASN A 267 -15.74 24.99 -2.73
C ASN A 267 -15.25 26.43 -3.06
N GLY A 268 -14.53 26.57 -4.17
CA GLY A 268 -14.00 27.88 -4.59
C GLY A 268 -13.03 28.49 -3.59
N HIS A 269 -12.07 27.70 -3.10
CA HIS A 269 -11.01 28.06 -2.14
C HIS A 269 -11.49 28.37 -0.71
N LYS A 270 -12.71 27.95 -0.35
CA LYS A 270 -13.21 28.06 1.04
C LYS A 270 -12.75 26.89 1.91
N TYR A 271 -12.50 25.73 1.30
CA TYR A 271 -12.05 24.48 1.95
C TYR A 271 -12.98 24.02 3.09
N ASP A 272 -14.29 24.25 2.93
CA ASP A 272 -15.30 24.01 3.96
C ASP A 272 -16.26 22.86 3.63
N GLY A 273 -16.09 22.23 2.46
CA GLY A 273 -16.98 21.17 2.00
C GLY A 273 -18.42 21.63 1.72
N GLY A 274 -18.63 22.93 1.49
CA GLY A 274 -19.97 23.49 1.36
C GLY A 274 -20.81 22.95 0.21
N LYS A 275 -20.16 22.36 -0.81
CA LYS A 275 -20.84 21.73 -1.95
C LYS A 275 -20.94 20.21 -1.86
N LEU A 276 -20.42 19.58 -0.82
CA LEU A 276 -20.53 18.14 -0.61
C LEU A 276 -21.98 17.73 -0.31
N SER A 277 -22.39 16.59 -0.84
CA SER A 277 -23.65 15.93 -0.49
C SER A 277 -23.62 15.45 0.98
N PRO A 278 -24.78 15.16 1.58
CA PRO A 278 -24.82 14.57 2.93
C PRO A 278 -24.04 13.26 3.04
N GLN A 279 -24.07 12.41 2.01
CA GLN A 279 -23.37 11.14 1.96
C GLN A 279 -21.84 11.35 1.93
N GLN A 280 -21.35 12.28 1.12
CA GLN A 280 -19.94 12.66 1.07
C GLN A 280 -19.44 13.26 2.40
N LYS A 281 -20.24 14.11 3.04
CA LYS A 281 -19.93 14.63 4.38
C LYS A 281 -19.82 13.50 5.40
N SER A 282 -20.75 12.55 5.37
CA SER A 282 -20.71 11.37 6.25
C SER A 282 -19.47 10.50 6.00
N LEU A 283 -19.07 10.31 4.73
CA LEU A 283 -17.86 9.57 4.38
C LEU A 283 -16.61 10.28 4.92
N ARG A 284 -16.52 11.59 4.71
CA ARG A 284 -15.38 12.38 5.20
C ARG A 284 -15.29 12.39 6.73
N GLU A 285 -16.42 12.48 7.41
CA GLU A 285 -16.49 12.35 8.87
C GLU A 285 -16.02 10.95 9.33
N PHE A 286 -16.39 9.89 8.59
CA PHE A 286 -15.91 8.54 8.86
C PHE A 286 -14.38 8.47 8.79
N TYR A 287 -13.75 8.98 7.72
CA TYR A 287 -12.29 9.02 7.61
C TYR A 287 -11.65 9.84 8.73
N GLY A 288 -12.25 10.96 9.10
CA GLY A 288 -11.78 11.76 10.24
C GLY A 288 -11.80 10.99 11.56
N ARG A 289 -12.85 10.18 11.81
CA ARG A 289 -12.94 9.29 12.98
C ARG A 289 -11.95 8.12 12.90
N LEU A 290 -11.82 7.51 11.72
CA LEU A 290 -10.88 6.40 11.50
C LEU A 290 -9.43 6.84 11.76
N LEU A 291 -9.01 7.98 11.24
CA LEU A 291 -7.65 8.49 11.46
C LEU A 291 -7.40 8.85 12.93
N LYS A 292 -8.42 9.36 13.65
CA LYS A 292 -8.32 9.56 15.11
C LYS A 292 -8.17 8.22 15.84
N LEU A 293 -8.93 7.21 15.44
CA LEU A 293 -8.82 5.86 16.00
C LEU A 293 -7.44 5.27 15.78
N CYS A 294 -6.84 5.45 14.58
CA CYS A 294 -5.46 5.04 14.30
C CYS A 294 -4.42 5.67 15.24
N GLY A 295 -4.72 6.85 15.81
CA GLY A 295 -3.90 7.52 16.82
C GLY A 295 -4.04 6.97 18.24
N GLU A 296 -5.06 6.14 18.53
CA GLU A 296 -5.25 5.54 19.83
C GLU A 296 -4.14 4.51 20.17
N PRO A 297 -3.75 4.37 21.45
CA PRO A 297 -2.63 3.51 21.84
C PRO A 297 -2.72 2.08 21.28
N ALA A 298 -3.90 1.48 21.26
CA ALA A 298 -4.07 0.13 20.75
C ALA A 298 -3.78 0.01 19.25
N PHE A 299 -4.00 1.06 18.47
CA PHE A 299 -3.72 1.09 17.03
C PHE A 299 -2.32 1.60 16.72
N ARG A 300 -1.88 2.66 17.41
CA ARG A 300 -0.59 3.28 17.20
C ARG A 300 0.59 2.42 17.68
N ASP A 301 0.45 1.80 18.86
CA ASP A 301 1.55 1.09 19.54
C ASP A 301 1.23 -0.38 19.84
N GLY A 302 -0.05 -0.78 19.75
CA GLY A 302 -0.54 -2.06 20.20
C GLY A 302 -0.29 -3.22 19.23
N GLU A 303 -0.65 -4.41 19.67
CA GLU A 303 -0.52 -5.66 18.95
C GLU A 303 -1.77 -5.95 18.11
N PHE A 304 -1.59 -6.72 17.04
CA PHE A 304 -2.63 -7.18 16.14
C PHE A 304 -2.88 -8.67 16.31
N PHE A 305 -4.17 -9.05 16.41
CA PHE A 305 -4.59 -10.43 16.53
C PHE A 305 -5.65 -10.73 15.47
N PRO A 306 -5.33 -11.45 14.39
CA PRO A 306 -6.29 -11.86 13.38
C PRO A 306 -7.26 -12.89 13.95
N LEU A 307 -8.52 -12.84 13.55
CA LEU A 307 -9.56 -13.72 14.08
C LEU A 307 -10.23 -14.60 13.01
N ASN A 308 -10.00 -14.34 11.72
CA ASN A 308 -10.65 -15.09 10.65
C ASN A 308 -10.34 -16.58 10.71
N GLY A 309 -9.08 -16.96 10.93
CA GLY A 309 -8.69 -18.37 11.08
C GLY A 309 -9.45 -19.11 12.21
N ALA A 310 -9.67 -18.45 13.35
CA ALA A 310 -10.43 -19.03 14.46
C ALA A 310 -11.93 -19.12 14.18
N ASN A 311 -12.42 -18.44 13.16
CA ASN A 311 -13.83 -18.35 12.81
C ASN A 311 -14.22 -19.08 11.52
N ILE A 312 -13.30 -19.75 10.86
CA ILE A 312 -13.53 -20.40 9.55
C ILE A 312 -14.65 -21.47 9.61
N HIS A 313 -14.81 -22.13 10.76
CA HIS A 313 -15.87 -23.13 11.00
C HIS A 313 -17.04 -22.60 11.81
N ASN A 314 -17.05 -21.33 12.16
CA ASN A 314 -18.11 -20.68 12.94
C ASN A 314 -19.24 -20.20 12.00
N GLU A 315 -20.33 -20.95 11.90
CA GLU A 315 -21.46 -20.59 11.00
C GLU A 315 -22.08 -19.22 11.31
N GLN A 316 -21.99 -18.76 12.55
CA GLN A 316 -22.48 -17.44 12.95
C GLN A 316 -21.51 -16.30 12.63
N PHE A 317 -20.38 -16.59 11.99
CA PHE A 317 -19.45 -15.58 11.48
C PHE A 317 -19.76 -15.25 10.01
N GLY A 318 -20.98 -14.79 9.74
CA GLY A 318 -21.42 -14.32 8.43
C GLY A 318 -21.31 -15.34 7.28
N ARG A 319 -21.55 -16.64 7.57
CA ARG A 319 -21.54 -17.66 6.52
C ARG A 319 -22.74 -17.48 5.61
N ILE A 320 -22.48 -17.44 4.31
CA ILE A 320 -23.53 -17.43 3.29
C ILE A 320 -24.08 -18.85 3.13
N PRO A 321 -25.43 -19.02 2.97
CA PRO A 321 -26.01 -20.33 2.70
C PRO A 321 -25.36 -21.04 1.50
N GLY A 322 -24.91 -22.29 1.69
CA GLY A 322 -24.23 -23.08 0.69
C GLY A 322 -22.71 -23.02 0.73
N GLU A 323 -22.11 -22.13 1.52
CA GLU A 323 -20.67 -22.08 1.70
C GLU A 323 -20.19 -23.10 2.75
N GLY A 324 -19.06 -23.76 2.47
CA GLY A 324 -18.44 -24.73 3.37
C GLY A 324 -17.62 -24.11 4.51
N ALA A 325 -17.35 -22.81 4.46
CA ALA A 325 -16.55 -22.08 5.43
C ALA A 325 -17.12 -20.68 5.66
N SER A 326 -16.75 -20.04 6.77
CA SER A 326 -17.05 -18.64 7.07
C SER A 326 -15.87 -17.72 6.77
N GLY A 327 -16.09 -16.39 6.76
CA GLY A 327 -15.06 -15.41 6.51
C GLY A 327 -14.89 -15.08 5.03
N HIS A 328 -15.95 -15.29 4.21
CA HIS A 328 -15.96 -14.77 2.84
C HIS A 328 -16.01 -13.24 2.85
N TRP A 329 -17.00 -12.68 3.55
CA TRP A 329 -17.30 -11.25 3.55
C TRP A 329 -17.00 -10.55 4.87
N LEU A 330 -16.77 -11.28 5.95
CA LEU A 330 -16.42 -10.70 7.24
C LEU A 330 -14.92 -10.84 7.50
N TYR A 331 -14.31 -9.75 7.90
CA TYR A 331 -12.95 -9.74 8.45
C TYR A 331 -12.97 -9.22 9.86
N ALA A 332 -12.36 -9.96 10.79
CA ALA A 332 -12.32 -9.58 12.19
C ALA A 332 -10.90 -9.65 12.74
N TYR A 333 -10.57 -8.68 13.59
CA TYR A 333 -9.30 -8.63 14.29
C TYR A 333 -9.40 -7.88 15.61
N ILE A 334 -8.43 -8.07 16.49
CA ILE A 334 -8.25 -7.27 17.70
C ILE A 334 -7.00 -6.41 17.58
N ARG A 335 -7.14 -5.18 18.06
CA ARG A 335 -6.00 -4.32 18.40
C ARG A 335 -5.97 -4.19 19.92
N ALA A 336 -4.80 -4.39 20.53
CA ALA A 336 -4.66 -4.31 21.98
C ALA A 336 -3.31 -3.70 22.37
N ASP A 337 -3.33 -2.77 23.31
CA ASP A 337 -2.13 -2.25 23.95
C ASP A 337 -2.11 -2.61 25.44
N ALA A 338 -1.10 -3.38 25.83
CA ALA A 338 -0.94 -3.86 27.20
C ALA A 338 -0.61 -2.72 28.18
N ARG A 339 0.01 -1.63 27.72
CA ARG A 339 0.43 -0.50 28.57
C ARG A 339 -0.76 0.37 28.98
N SER A 340 -1.63 0.71 28.03
CA SER A 340 -2.85 1.49 28.30
C SER A 340 -4.03 0.60 28.73
N GLY A 341 -3.95 -0.70 28.49
CA GLY A 341 -5.05 -1.65 28.70
C GLY A 341 -6.15 -1.52 27.64
N SER A 342 -5.99 -0.66 26.62
CA SER A 342 -7.01 -0.45 25.59
C SER A 342 -7.06 -1.63 24.63
N ARG A 343 -8.30 -2.05 24.29
CA ARG A 343 -8.57 -3.16 23.37
C ARG A 343 -9.77 -2.83 22.49
N TYR A 344 -9.66 -3.16 21.21
CA TYR A 344 -10.70 -2.95 20.23
C TYR A 344 -10.89 -4.24 19.43
N LEU A 345 -12.12 -4.72 19.37
CA LEU A 345 -12.55 -5.71 18.40
C LEU A 345 -13.09 -4.95 17.18
N VAL A 346 -12.48 -5.19 16.04
CA VAL A 346 -12.94 -4.66 14.75
C VAL A 346 -13.56 -5.81 13.98
N VAL A 347 -14.77 -5.58 13.45
CA VAL A 347 -15.46 -6.51 12.55
C VAL A 347 -15.91 -5.70 11.35
N ALA A 348 -15.35 -5.97 10.19
CA ALA A 348 -15.68 -5.30 8.95
C ALA A 348 -16.53 -6.21 8.06
N ASN A 349 -17.63 -5.66 7.56
CA ASN A 349 -18.48 -6.31 6.57
C ASN A 349 -18.11 -5.78 5.18
N LEU A 350 -17.55 -6.64 4.34
CA LEU A 350 -17.15 -6.35 2.97
C LEU A 350 -18.24 -6.71 1.96
N HIS A 351 -19.37 -7.27 2.39
CA HIS A 351 -20.43 -7.67 1.47
C HIS A 351 -21.07 -6.45 0.78
N ARG A 352 -21.39 -6.62 -0.48
CA ARG A 352 -21.89 -5.53 -1.35
C ARG A 352 -23.24 -4.98 -0.93
N SER A 353 -24.11 -5.82 -0.32
CA SER A 353 -25.48 -5.45 0.02
C SER A 353 -26.03 -6.12 1.29
N GLU A 354 -25.47 -7.27 1.71
CA GLU A 354 -26.01 -8.03 2.84
C GLU A 354 -25.63 -7.44 4.19
N THR A 355 -26.60 -7.41 5.07
CA THR A 355 -26.39 -7.09 6.49
C THR A 355 -26.40 -8.39 7.31
N PHE A 356 -25.26 -8.77 7.84
CA PHE A 356 -25.19 -9.91 8.76
C PHE A 356 -25.71 -9.52 10.13
N ARG A 357 -26.62 -10.34 10.68
CA ARG A 357 -27.21 -10.15 12.02
C ARG A 357 -26.72 -11.25 12.95
N ASP A 358 -26.71 -10.97 14.25
CA ASP A 358 -26.33 -11.93 15.30
C ASP A 358 -24.97 -12.59 15.08
N VAL A 359 -24.03 -11.81 14.51
CA VAL A 359 -22.66 -12.26 14.26
C VAL A 359 -21.98 -12.58 15.57
N ARG A 360 -21.44 -13.79 15.68
CA ARG A 360 -20.60 -14.21 16.79
C ARG A 360 -19.16 -14.36 16.34
N VAL A 361 -18.25 -13.80 17.13
CA VAL A 361 -16.82 -13.86 16.87
C VAL A 361 -16.16 -14.70 17.96
N HIS A 362 -15.54 -15.81 17.56
CA HIS A 362 -14.70 -16.60 18.46
C HIS A 362 -13.36 -15.87 18.65
N LEU A 363 -12.99 -15.63 19.89
CA LEU A 363 -11.70 -15.02 20.25
C LEU A 363 -10.68 -16.14 20.52
N THR A 364 -9.47 -15.96 20.03
CA THR A 364 -8.34 -16.83 20.39
C THR A 364 -7.94 -16.61 21.85
N ASP A 365 -7.26 -17.59 22.47
CA ASP A 365 -6.88 -17.46 23.88
C ASP A 365 -5.94 -16.28 24.13
N SER A 366 -5.06 -15.97 23.19
CA SER A 366 -4.17 -14.79 23.19
C SER A 366 -4.92 -13.46 23.07
N ALA A 367 -6.09 -13.48 22.43
CA ALA A 367 -6.93 -12.31 22.21
C ALA A 367 -7.97 -12.09 23.32
N LYS A 368 -8.17 -13.08 24.23
CA LYS A 368 -9.13 -12.97 25.32
C LYS A 368 -8.69 -11.91 26.33
N PRO A 369 -9.62 -11.05 26.81
CA PRO A 369 -9.31 -10.14 27.91
C PRO A 369 -9.02 -10.92 29.18
N PRO A 370 -8.18 -10.39 30.11
CA PRO A 370 -8.12 -10.93 31.46
C PRO A 370 -9.53 -10.91 32.06
N ARG A 371 -9.89 -11.94 32.85
CA ARG A 371 -11.24 -12.25 33.30
C ARG A 371 -12.02 -11.13 34.05
N SER A 372 -11.44 -9.95 34.22
CA SER A 372 -12.02 -8.88 35.05
C SER A 372 -12.56 -7.64 34.30
N GLN A 373 -12.51 -7.57 32.98
CA GLN A 373 -13.00 -6.37 32.24
C GLN A 373 -13.66 -6.75 30.90
N THR A 374 -14.98 -6.90 30.94
CA THR A 374 -15.79 -6.98 29.71
C THR A 374 -16.68 -5.74 29.63
N ASN A 375 -16.19 -4.69 29.02
CA ASN A 375 -17.03 -3.59 28.55
C ASN A 375 -17.11 -3.67 27.02
N LEU A 376 -18.22 -4.18 26.52
CA LEU A 376 -18.55 -4.12 25.09
C LEU A 376 -19.00 -2.69 24.76
N VAL A 377 -18.17 -1.95 24.06
CA VAL A 377 -18.58 -0.69 23.45
C VAL A 377 -19.11 -1.00 22.05
N HIS A 378 -20.42 -0.94 21.88
CA HIS A 378 -21.03 -0.95 20.56
C HIS A 378 -20.86 0.45 19.93
N SER A 379 -20.01 0.59 18.92
CA SER A 379 -20.11 1.69 17.98
C SER A 379 -20.51 1.11 16.63
N ALA A 380 -21.75 1.34 16.20
CA ALA A 380 -22.12 1.22 14.82
C ALA A 380 -21.45 2.38 14.07
N MET A 381 -20.51 2.06 13.18
CA MET A 381 -19.99 2.99 12.18
C MET A 381 -20.81 2.84 10.91
#